data_0874b156f647849c782e40d2298b935c
#
_entry.id   0874b156f647849c782e40d2298b935c
#
_cell.length_a   1.000
_cell.length_b   1.000
_cell.length_c   1.000
_cell.angle_alpha   90.00
_cell.angle_beta   90.00
_cell.angle_gamma   90.00
#
_symmetry.space_group_name_H-M   'P 1'
#
loop_
_entity.id
_entity.type
_entity.pdbx_description
1 polymer ?
#
loop_
_entity_poly.entity_id
_entity_poly.type
_entity_poly.pdbx_seq_one_letter_code
_entity_poly.pdbx_strand_id
1 'polypeptide(L)'
;MDNQLHFCTVDEAVEEIRQGRMIIVTDDPGRENEADLIIAAEFATTEAINFMVTHARGLVCAPLSPERADALQLPLMTSVNRENMSTAFTVSVDAAHDITTGISAAERSLTIRTLADP
;
A
#
# COMPACT_ATOMS: atom_id res chain seq x y z
N MET A 1 -0.16 30.35 -16.83
CA MET A 1 0.68 29.16 -16.72
C MET A 1 -0.25 27.95 -16.82
N ASP A 2 -0.13 27.21 -17.89
CA ASP A 2 -0.87 25.97 -18.05
C ASP A 2 -0.34 24.95 -17.01
N ASN A 3 -1.09 24.79 -15.95
CA ASN A 3 -0.82 23.78 -14.93
C ASN A 3 -1.44 22.45 -15.40
N GLN A 4 -1.06 21.99 -16.59
CA GLN A 4 -1.46 20.69 -17.07
C GLN A 4 -0.66 19.65 -16.28
N LEU A 5 -1.37 18.86 -15.47
CA LEU A 5 -0.83 17.66 -14.87
C LEU A 5 -0.35 16.74 -16.01
N HIS A 6 0.95 16.54 -16.09
CA HIS A 6 1.53 15.58 -17.03
C HIS A 6 1.56 14.21 -16.35
N PHE A 7 0.77 13.28 -16.88
CA PHE A 7 0.84 11.88 -16.49
C PHE A 7 2.00 11.19 -17.22
N CYS A 8 2.74 10.38 -16.52
CA CYS A 8 3.73 9.51 -17.14
C CYS A 8 3.06 8.32 -17.83
N THR A 9 3.79 7.64 -18.67
CA THR A 9 3.35 6.37 -19.27
C THR A 9 3.40 5.25 -18.22
N VAL A 10 2.70 4.15 -18.48
CA VAL A 10 2.75 2.94 -17.63
C VAL A 10 4.17 2.39 -17.53
N ASP A 11 4.92 2.38 -18.64
CA ASP A 11 6.30 1.88 -18.65
C ASP A 11 7.22 2.73 -17.77
N GLU A 12 7.08 4.05 -17.79
CA GLU A 12 7.79 4.97 -16.91
C GLU A 12 7.41 4.72 -15.43
N ALA A 13 6.14 4.53 -15.14
CA ALA A 13 5.67 4.23 -13.78
C ALA A 13 6.25 2.89 -13.26
N VAL A 14 6.26 1.86 -14.11
CA VAL A 14 6.86 0.56 -13.77
C VAL A 14 8.36 0.70 -13.47
N GLU A 15 9.08 1.50 -14.26
CA GLU A 15 10.51 1.74 -14.02
C GLU A 15 10.74 2.49 -12.69
N GLU A 16 9.91 3.48 -12.36
CA GLU A 16 9.98 4.16 -11.06
C GLU A 16 9.82 3.18 -9.90
N ILE A 17 8.82 2.31 -9.96
CA ILE A 17 8.60 1.27 -8.93
C ILE A 17 9.79 0.32 -8.87
N ARG A 18 10.33 -0.11 -10.00
CA ARG A 18 11.51 -1.01 -10.06
C ARG A 18 12.73 -0.40 -9.41
N GLN A 19 12.90 0.91 -9.53
CA GLN A 19 13.99 1.68 -8.90
C GLN A 19 13.76 1.99 -7.42
N GLY A 20 12.66 1.52 -6.83
CA GLY A 20 12.30 1.78 -5.43
C GLY A 20 11.76 3.18 -5.19
N ARG A 21 11.32 3.86 -6.24
CA ARG A 21 10.73 5.20 -6.10
C ARG A 21 9.23 5.12 -5.96
N MET A 22 8.68 6.09 -5.24
CA MET A 22 7.25 6.24 -5.00
C MET A 22 6.59 6.94 -6.17
N ILE A 23 5.40 6.48 -6.56
CA ILE A 23 4.56 7.12 -7.57
C ILE A 23 3.23 7.54 -6.99
N ILE A 24 2.55 8.44 -7.68
CA ILE A 24 1.15 8.80 -7.39
C ILE A 24 0.28 8.16 -8.47
N VAL A 25 -0.71 7.41 -8.05
CA VAL A 25 -1.71 6.81 -8.95
C VAL A 25 -3.06 7.44 -8.65
N THR A 26 -3.74 7.91 -9.69
CA THR A 26 -5.10 8.43 -9.59
C THR A 26 -6.06 7.46 -10.27
N ASP A 27 -7.25 7.35 -9.72
CA ASP A 27 -8.32 6.56 -10.32
C ASP A 27 -9.31 7.42 -11.10
N ASP A 28 -10.28 6.76 -11.74
CA ASP A 28 -11.32 7.42 -12.52
C ASP A 28 -12.19 8.33 -11.62
N PRO A 29 -12.52 9.55 -12.08
CA PRO A 29 -13.44 10.44 -11.36
C PRO A 29 -14.80 9.81 -11.05
N GLY A 30 -15.24 8.84 -11.84
CA GLY A 30 -16.46 8.07 -11.61
C GLY A 30 -16.34 6.98 -10.55
N ARG A 31 -15.13 6.66 -10.08
CA ARG A 31 -14.87 5.70 -9.01
C ARG A 31 -14.68 6.46 -7.68
N GLU A 32 -13.50 6.48 -7.12
CA GLU A 32 -13.21 7.21 -5.86
C GLU A 32 -12.77 8.65 -6.11
N ASN A 33 -12.18 8.92 -7.27
CA ASN A 33 -11.58 10.22 -7.64
C ASN A 33 -10.54 10.67 -6.60
N GLU A 34 -9.72 9.75 -6.18
CA GLU A 34 -8.67 9.94 -5.19
C GLU A 34 -7.30 9.60 -5.78
N ALA A 35 -6.26 9.96 -5.06
CA ALA A 35 -4.88 9.66 -5.41
C ALA A 35 -4.22 8.87 -4.29
N ASP A 36 -3.47 7.84 -4.68
CA ASP A 36 -2.72 6.99 -3.76
C ASP A 36 -1.22 7.14 -3.99
N LEU A 37 -0.44 7.14 -2.90
CA LEU A 37 1.00 6.95 -2.96
C LEU A 37 1.31 5.45 -2.99
N ILE A 38 2.12 5.03 -3.96
CA ILE A 38 2.46 3.62 -4.16
C ILE A 38 3.97 3.46 -4.23
N ILE A 39 4.48 2.47 -3.52
CA ILE A 39 5.87 2.00 -3.57
C ILE A 39 5.88 0.47 -3.54
N ALA A 40 6.90 -0.15 -4.12
CA ALA A 40 7.07 -1.59 -3.97
C ALA A 40 7.33 -1.94 -2.49
N ALA A 41 6.66 -2.97 -1.97
CA ALA A 41 6.73 -3.33 -0.56
C ALA A 41 8.15 -3.65 -0.09
N GLU A 42 8.98 -4.25 -0.94
CA GLU A 42 10.41 -4.51 -0.65
C GLU A 42 11.22 -3.23 -0.40
N PHE A 43 10.79 -2.11 -0.95
CA PHE A 43 11.40 -0.78 -0.78
C PHE A 43 10.67 0.11 0.23
N ALA A 44 9.69 -0.42 0.96
CA ALA A 44 8.93 0.31 1.95
C ALA A 44 9.77 0.55 3.22
N THR A 45 10.76 1.43 3.12
CA THR A 45 11.63 1.82 4.23
C THR A 45 10.84 2.60 5.30
N THR A 46 11.43 2.77 6.47
CA THR A 46 10.87 3.61 7.54
C THR A 46 10.60 5.03 7.03
N GLU A 47 11.52 5.59 6.27
CA GLU A 47 11.41 6.94 5.69
C GLU A 47 10.26 7.03 4.68
N ALA A 48 10.10 6.02 3.82
CA ALA A 48 9.01 5.95 2.86
C ALA A 48 7.65 5.88 3.56
N ILE A 49 7.51 5.03 4.56
CA ILE A 49 6.27 4.91 5.33
C ILE A 49 5.99 6.21 6.10
N ASN A 50 7.01 6.81 6.72
CA ASN A 50 6.85 8.09 7.40
C ASN A 50 6.40 9.20 6.44
N PHE A 51 6.91 9.21 5.22
CA PHE A 51 6.46 10.14 4.18
C PHE A 51 4.97 9.93 3.85
N MET A 52 4.55 8.69 3.66
CA MET A 52 3.16 8.34 3.37
C MET A 52 2.21 8.83 4.47
N VAL A 53 2.47 8.49 5.72
CA VAL A 53 1.58 8.85 6.83
C VAL A 53 1.58 10.34 7.15
N THR A 54 2.67 11.04 6.85
CA THR A 54 2.78 12.48 7.07
C THR A 54 2.07 13.29 5.99
N HIS A 55 2.25 12.93 4.72
CA HIS A 55 1.82 13.74 3.58
C HIS A 55 0.54 13.22 2.92
N ALA A 56 0.40 11.92 2.74
CA ALA A 56 -0.81 11.33 2.14
C ALA A 56 -1.89 11.05 3.17
N ARG A 57 -1.52 10.74 4.41
CA ARG A 57 -2.47 10.36 5.48
C ARG A 57 -3.24 9.08 5.10
N GLY A 58 -4.50 8.95 5.54
CA GLY A 58 -5.33 7.78 5.20
C GLY A 58 -4.79 6.47 5.80
N LEU A 59 -5.06 5.37 5.11
CA LEU A 59 -4.63 4.03 5.51
C LEU A 59 -3.39 3.60 4.72
N VAL A 60 -2.40 3.05 5.42
CA VAL A 60 -1.30 2.33 4.78
C VAL A 60 -1.74 0.88 4.58
N CYS A 61 -1.87 0.47 3.32
CA CYS A 61 -2.31 -0.86 2.93
C CYS A 61 -1.18 -1.60 2.21
N ALA A 62 -1.14 -2.91 2.35
CA ALA A 62 -0.22 -3.78 1.61
C ALA A 62 -1.04 -4.78 0.78
N PRO A 63 -1.31 -4.50 -0.49
CA PRO A 63 -2.02 -5.43 -1.36
C PRO A 63 -1.25 -6.74 -1.51
N LEU A 64 -1.93 -7.85 -1.35
CA LEU A 64 -1.39 -9.20 -1.48
C LEU A 64 -2.14 -9.99 -2.54
N SER A 65 -1.45 -10.93 -3.18
CA SER A 65 -2.17 -11.92 -3.99
C SER A 65 -3.01 -12.84 -3.11
N PRO A 66 -4.09 -13.43 -3.66
CA PRO A 66 -4.89 -14.42 -2.93
C PRO A 66 -4.03 -15.57 -2.38
N GLU A 67 -3.09 -16.07 -3.17
CA GLU A 67 -2.19 -17.16 -2.80
C GLU A 67 -1.31 -16.79 -1.60
N ARG A 68 -0.82 -15.54 -1.58
CA ARG A 68 0.00 -15.05 -0.45
C ARG A 68 -0.85 -14.88 0.81
N ALA A 69 -2.05 -14.33 0.67
CA ALA A 69 -2.97 -14.19 1.80
C ALA A 69 -3.36 -15.56 2.38
N ASP A 70 -3.60 -16.54 1.53
CA ASP A 70 -3.91 -17.92 1.96
C ASP A 70 -2.70 -18.57 2.67
N ALA A 71 -1.51 -18.44 2.11
CA ALA A 71 -0.28 -18.97 2.71
C ALA A 71 -0.02 -18.39 4.10
N LEU A 72 -0.35 -17.11 4.31
CA LEU A 72 -0.23 -16.42 5.60
C LEU A 72 -1.46 -16.62 6.50
N GLN A 73 -2.45 -17.37 6.04
CA GLN A 73 -3.72 -17.60 6.78
C GLN A 73 -4.43 -16.31 7.17
N LEU A 74 -4.49 -15.35 6.24
CA LEU A 74 -5.17 -14.08 6.41
C LEU A 74 -6.58 -14.12 5.84
N PRO A 75 -7.62 -14.38 6.65
CA PRO A 75 -9.00 -14.39 6.17
C PRO A 75 -9.47 -12.95 5.91
N LEU A 76 -10.56 -12.85 5.15
CA LEU A 76 -11.27 -11.58 4.99
C LEU A 76 -11.75 -11.07 6.35
N MET A 77 -11.69 -9.75 6.53
CA MET A 77 -12.15 -9.06 7.74
C MET A 77 -13.63 -9.27 7.99
N THR A 78 -14.43 -9.44 6.94
CA THR A 78 -15.86 -9.68 7.03
C THR A 78 -16.30 -10.77 6.05
N SER A 79 -17.27 -11.59 6.44
CA SER A 79 -17.91 -12.57 5.57
C SER A 79 -18.94 -11.93 4.63
N VAL A 80 -19.44 -10.74 4.96
CA VAL A 80 -20.40 -9.98 4.16
C VAL A 80 -19.84 -8.58 3.92
N ASN A 81 -19.32 -8.35 2.72
CA ASN A 81 -18.76 -7.07 2.34
C ASN A 81 -19.89 -6.12 1.91
N ARG A 82 -20.10 -5.05 2.69
CA ARG A 82 -21.08 -3.99 2.41
C ARG A 82 -20.44 -2.67 2.01
N GLU A 83 -19.14 -2.66 1.83
CA GLU A 83 -18.41 -1.50 1.37
C GLU A 83 -18.77 -1.20 -0.09
N ASN A 84 -19.00 0.08 -0.44
CA ASN A 84 -19.53 0.51 -1.74
C ASN A 84 -18.66 0.10 -2.93
N MET A 85 -17.33 0.06 -2.75
CA MET A 85 -16.36 -0.33 -3.78
C MET A 85 -15.94 -1.80 -3.66
N SER A 86 -16.54 -2.55 -2.72
CA SER A 86 -16.27 -3.98 -2.47
C SER A 86 -14.81 -4.29 -2.19
N THR A 87 -14.08 -3.38 -1.53
CA THR A 87 -12.68 -3.57 -1.16
C THR A 87 -12.51 -4.79 -0.27
N ALA A 88 -11.66 -5.72 -0.68
CA ALA A 88 -11.46 -7.00 0.00
C ALA A 88 -10.37 -6.87 1.09
N PHE A 89 -10.69 -6.21 2.20
CA PHE A 89 -9.79 -6.17 3.35
C PHE A 89 -9.71 -7.53 4.05
N THR A 90 -8.48 -7.92 4.40
CA THR A 90 -8.24 -9.02 5.34
C THR A 90 -8.27 -8.51 6.79
N VAL A 91 -8.12 -9.41 7.75
CA VAL A 91 -7.75 -9.01 9.11
C VAL A 91 -6.45 -8.21 9.08
N SER A 92 -6.28 -7.28 10.03
CA SER A 92 -5.03 -6.56 10.18
C SER A 92 -3.93 -7.45 10.73
N VAL A 93 -2.67 -7.12 10.42
CA VAL A 93 -1.51 -7.90 10.86
C VAL A 93 -0.35 -7.00 11.26
N ASP A 94 0.52 -7.54 12.11
CA ASP A 94 1.85 -7.05 12.41
C ASP A 94 2.88 -8.14 12.14
N ALA A 95 4.15 -7.78 11.97
CA ALA A 95 5.23 -8.76 11.99
C ALA A 95 5.24 -9.51 13.34
N ALA A 96 5.61 -10.80 13.32
CA ALA A 96 5.57 -11.65 14.52
C ALA A 96 6.65 -11.29 15.55
N HIS A 97 7.72 -10.61 15.12
CA HIS A 97 8.89 -10.29 15.95
C HIS A 97 9.28 -8.83 15.79
N ASP A 98 9.96 -8.30 16.79
CA ASP A 98 10.49 -6.92 16.81
C ASP A 98 9.42 -5.82 16.68
N ILE A 99 8.23 -6.10 17.18
CA ILE A 99 7.07 -5.22 17.20
C ILE A 99 6.67 -4.91 18.65
N THR A 100 6.32 -3.66 18.90
CA THR A 100 5.65 -3.24 20.14
C THR A 100 4.15 -3.04 19.88
N THR A 101 3.75 -1.85 19.40
CA THR A 101 2.36 -1.57 19.04
C THR A 101 2.05 -1.75 17.57
N GLY A 102 3.07 -1.89 16.72
CA GLY A 102 2.95 -2.00 15.28
C GLY A 102 2.66 -0.69 14.55
N ILE A 103 2.49 0.42 15.27
CA ILE A 103 1.96 1.67 14.70
C ILE A 103 3.04 2.63 14.18
N SER A 104 4.27 2.54 14.68
CA SER A 104 5.35 3.42 14.21
C SER A 104 5.68 3.19 12.74
N ALA A 105 6.25 4.19 12.07
CA ALA A 105 6.70 4.03 10.69
C ALA A 105 7.73 2.90 10.53
N ALA A 106 8.62 2.73 11.51
CA ALA A 106 9.60 1.66 11.53
C ALA A 106 8.95 0.28 11.63
N GLU A 107 7.97 0.10 12.52
CA GLU A 107 7.27 -1.17 12.70
C GLU A 107 6.36 -1.51 11.52
N ARG A 108 5.68 -0.51 10.94
CA ARG A 108 4.89 -0.71 9.71
C ARG A 108 5.80 -1.08 8.53
N SER A 109 6.95 -0.43 8.38
CA SER A 109 7.96 -0.79 7.38
C SER A 109 8.40 -2.25 7.56
N LEU A 110 8.68 -2.69 8.77
CA LEU A 110 9.05 -4.07 9.07
C LEU A 110 7.95 -5.04 8.65
N THR A 111 6.71 -4.77 9.03
CA THR A 111 5.56 -5.61 8.68
C THR A 111 5.39 -5.72 7.16
N ILE A 112 5.42 -4.59 6.44
CA ILE A 112 5.22 -4.56 4.99
C ILE A 112 6.34 -5.32 4.27
N ARG A 113 7.59 -5.11 4.64
CA ARG A 113 8.72 -5.84 4.03
C ARG A 113 8.69 -7.33 4.35
N THR A 114 8.22 -7.70 5.54
CA THR A 114 8.00 -9.11 5.91
C THR A 114 6.91 -9.75 5.06
N LEU A 115 5.82 -9.04 4.77
CA LEU A 115 4.77 -9.51 3.86
C LEU A 115 5.28 -9.73 2.43
N ALA A 116 6.25 -8.94 1.99
CA ALA A 116 6.84 -9.04 0.66
C ALA A 116 7.90 -10.14 0.55
N ASP A 117 8.45 -10.61 1.65
CA ASP A 117 9.46 -11.68 1.68
C ASP A 117 8.79 -13.04 1.48
N PRO A 118 9.17 -13.82 0.45
CA PRO A 118 8.54 -15.10 0.11
C PRO A 118 8.72 -16.20 1.16
#